data_bd8fa508f90a150091ad5b155c8c6b8f
#
_entry.id   bd8fa508f90a150091ad5b155c8c6b8f
#
_cell.length_a   1.000
_cell.length_b   1.000
_cell.length_c   1.000
_cell.angle_alpha   90.00
_cell.angle_beta   90.00
_cell.angle_gamma   90.00
#
_symmetry.space_group_name_H-M   'P 1'
#
loop_
_entity.id
_entity.type
_entity.pdbx_description
1 polymer ?
#
loop_
_entity_poly.entity_id
_entity_poly.type
_entity_poly.pdbx_seq_one_letter_code
_entity_poly.pdbx_strand_id
1 'polypeptide(L)'
;MEVIICKDTTEMGEIAARHIIAVLARSTHPVLGVATGSSPLSTYQAMARLAKAGMADFSNLSAFALDEYIGLSPDDERSYTATIKHTVTEQLGLDPANVHVPEGSARDLVAACQNYEKAIKAAGGVDIQILGIGGNGHIGFNEPSSPFSSRTRVMTLAPRTRDDNQRFFRADEAVPTHCLTQGLGTIMEARPVSYTHLQPTRLLSI
;
A
#
# COMPACT_ATOMS: atom_id res chain seq x y z
N MET A 1 4.17 -20.48 2.57
CA MET A 1 3.53 -19.61 1.56
C MET A 1 2.31 -20.34 1.03
N GLU A 2 1.15 -19.72 1.02
CA GLU A 2 -0.08 -20.26 0.43
C GLU A 2 -0.36 -19.48 -0.86
N VAL A 3 -0.73 -20.16 -1.93
CA VAL A 3 -1.07 -19.57 -3.23
C VAL A 3 -2.51 -19.93 -3.56
N ILE A 4 -3.35 -18.92 -3.76
CA ILE A 4 -4.76 -19.08 -4.08
C ILE A 4 -5.00 -18.56 -5.50
N ILE A 5 -5.45 -19.44 -6.39
CA ILE A 5 -5.81 -19.09 -7.76
C ILE A 5 -7.30 -18.77 -7.79
N CYS A 6 -7.64 -17.55 -8.14
CA CYS A 6 -9.01 -17.06 -8.22
C CYS A 6 -9.48 -16.97 -9.67
N LYS A 7 -10.79 -17.14 -9.90
CA LYS A 7 -11.39 -17.06 -11.24
C LYS A 7 -11.43 -15.62 -11.80
N ASP A 8 -11.53 -14.64 -10.88
CA ASP A 8 -11.63 -13.23 -11.23
C ASP A 8 -11.16 -12.34 -10.05
N THR A 9 -11.10 -11.03 -10.30
CA THR A 9 -10.69 -10.03 -9.32
C THR A 9 -11.66 -9.89 -8.16
N THR A 10 -12.94 -10.19 -8.35
CA THR A 10 -13.96 -10.11 -7.30
C THR A 10 -13.74 -11.21 -6.28
N GLU A 11 -13.56 -12.45 -6.73
CA GLU A 11 -13.24 -13.57 -5.85
C GLU A 11 -11.93 -13.37 -5.10
N MET A 12 -10.88 -12.89 -5.81
CA MET A 12 -9.62 -12.52 -5.19
C MET A 12 -9.82 -11.49 -4.07
N GLY A 13 -10.57 -10.43 -4.34
CA GLY A 13 -10.86 -9.38 -3.36
C GLY A 13 -11.62 -9.90 -2.14
N GLU A 14 -12.60 -10.80 -2.34
CA GLU A 14 -13.37 -11.38 -1.25
C GLU A 14 -12.54 -12.32 -0.36
N ILE A 15 -11.72 -13.17 -0.96
CA ILE A 15 -10.83 -14.07 -0.21
C ILE A 15 -9.80 -13.25 0.58
N ALA A 16 -9.15 -12.28 -0.06
CA ALA A 16 -8.18 -11.41 0.59
C ALA A 16 -8.82 -10.60 1.74
N ALA A 17 -10.00 -10.01 1.52
CA ALA A 17 -10.70 -9.25 2.54
C ALA A 17 -11.05 -10.09 3.77
N ARG A 18 -11.57 -11.32 3.58
CA ARG A 18 -11.87 -12.22 4.71
C ARG A 18 -10.62 -12.60 5.48
N HIS A 19 -9.52 -12.88 4.79
CA HIS A 19 -8.24 -13.18 5.43
C HIS A 19 -7.72 -11.98 6.24
N ILE A 20 -7.72 -10.77 5.64
CA ILE A 20 -7.29 -9.55 6.30
C ILE A 20 -8.14 -9.29 7.55
N ILE A 21 -9.47 -9.34 7.44
CA ILE A 21 -10.38 -9.12 8.57
C ILE A 21 -10.12 -10.14 9.69
N ALA A 22 -9.90 -11.42 9.36
CA ALA A 22 -9.60 -12.44 10.34
C ALA A 22 -8.25 -12.23 11.08
N VAL A 23 -7.27 -11.60 10.40
CA VAL A 23 -6.00 -11.22 11.05
C VAL A 23 -6.21 -9.99 11.94
N LEU A 24 -6.84 -8.94 11.43
CA LEU A 24 -7.08 -7.69 12.14
C LEU A 24 -7.93 -7.89 13.40
N ALA A 25 -8.90 -8.81 13.36
CA ALA A 25 -9.76 -9.13 14.52
C ALA A 25 -8.99 -9.73 15.74
N ARG A 26 -7.72 -10.04 15.59
CA ARG A 26 -6.87 -10.55 16.69
C ARG A 26 -6.22 -9.45 17.52
N SER A 27 -6.32 -8.20 17.07
CA SER A 27 -5.74 -7.02 17.73
C SER A 27 -6.84 -6.06 18.19
N THR A 28 -6.66 -5.44 19.35
CA THR A 28 -7.53 -4.36 19.83
C THR A 28 -7.24 -3.02 19.13
N HIS A 29 -6.05 -2.87 18.60
CA HIS A 29 -5.59 -1.71 17.83
C HIS A 29 -4.93 -2.24 16.55
N PRO A 30 -5.75 -2.70 15.59
CA PRO A 30 -5.23 -3.33 14.38
C PRO A 30 -4.51 -2.33 13.48
N VAL A 31 -3.46 -2.80 12.81
CA VAL A 31 -2.66 -2.00 11.88
C VAL A 31 -2.59 -2.68 10.52
N LEU A 32 -3.13 -2.02 9.51
CA LEU A 32 -3.14 -2.49 8.11
C LEU A 32 -2.11 -1.74 7.28
N GLY A 33 -1.20 -2.46 6.66
CA GLY A 33 -0.37 -1.93 5.59
C GLY A 33 -1.14 -1.93 4.28
N VAL A 34 -1.31 -0.75 3.67
CA VAL A 34 -2.11 -0.55 2.47
C VAL A 34 -1.24 -0.23 1.25
N ALA A 35 -1.73 -0.61 0.08
CA ALA A 35 -1.08 -0.36 -1.20
C ALA A 35 -1.99 0.46 -2.12
N THR A 36 -1.40 1.23 -3.03
CA THR A 36 -2.07 1.93 -4.12
C THR A 36 -2.13 1.07 -5.39
N GLY A 37 -2.68 1.62 -6.46
CA GLY A 37 -2.85 0.92 -7.74
C GLY A 37 -4.17 0.17 -7.86
N SER A 38 -4.36 -0.53 -8.97
CA SER A 38 -5.62 -1.20 -9.29
C SER A 38 -5.81 -2.55 -8.59
N SER A 39 -4.72 -3.23 -8.25
CA SER A 39 -4.77 -4.59 -7.68
C SER A 39 -5.52 -4.70 -6.34
N PRO A 40 -5.31 -3.82 -5.35
CA PRO A 40 -5.97 -3.95 -4.06
C PRO A 40 -7.42 -3.42 -4.03
N LEU A 41 -7.90 -2.73 -5.07
CA LEU A 41 -9.22 -2.07 -5.05
C LEU A 41 -10.37 -3.03 -4.76
N SER A 42 -10.37 -4.22 -5.38
CA SER A 42 -11.41 -5.22 -5.12
C SER A 42 -11.40 -5.72 -3.68
N THR A 43 -10.23 -5.77 -3.05
CA THR A 43 -10.08 -6.11 -1.63
C THR A 43 -10.69 -5.04 -0.73
N TYR A 44 -10.37 -3.75 -0.97
CA TYR A 44 -10.96 -2.65 -0.18
C TYR A 44 -12.48 -2.58 -0.35
N GLN A 45 -12.97 -2.77 -1.57
CA GLN A 45 -14.41 -2.85 -1.83
C GLN A 45 -15.09 -4.00 -1.09
N ALA A 46 -14.45 -5.17 -1.06
CA ALA A 46 -14.95 -6.33 -0.31
C ALA A 46 -14.94 -6.07 1.20
N MET A 47 -13.85 -5.48 1.74
CA MET A 47 -13.77 -5.09 3.15
C MET A 47 -14.88 -4.10 3.50
N ALA A 48 -15.13 -3.08 2.67
CA ALA A 48 -16.20 -2.10 2.88
C ALA A 48 -17.60 -2.76 2.88
N ARG A 49 -17.86 -3.71 1.96
CA ARG A 49 -19.13 -4.48 1.95
C ARG A 49 -19.30 -5.29 3.23
N LEU A 50 -18.23 -5.95 3.69
CA LEU A 50 -18.28 -6.77 4.92
C LEU A 50 -18.50 -5.90 6.16
N ALA A 51 -17.90 -4.70 6.23
CA ALA A 51 -18.15 -3.76 7.31
C ALA A 51 -19.60 -3.26 7.31
N LYS A 52 -20.14 -2.87 6.14
CA LYS A 52 -21.55 -2.46 6.00
C LYS A 52 -22.52 -3.55 6.39
N ALA A 53 -22.15 -4.83 6.23
CA ALA A 53 -22.93 -5.98 6.64
C ALA A 53 -22.76 -6.33 8.14
N GLY A 54 -22.01 -5.53 8.90
CA GLY A 54 -21.75 -5.77 10.33
C GLY A 54 -20.79 -6.94 10.62
N MET A 55 -20.06 -7.42 9.59
CA MET A 55 -19.12 -8.54 9.72
C MET A 55 -17.69 -8.10 10.03
N ALA A 56 -17.41 -6.80 10.06
CA ALA A 56 -16.14 -6.22 10.47
C ALA A 56 -16.35 -4.82 11.03
N ASP A 57 -15.49 -4.42 11.97
CA ASP A 57 -15.41 -3.07 12.52
C ASP A 57 -14.01 -2.52 12.34
N PHE A 58 -13.89 -1.37 11.69
CA PHE A 58 -12.62 -0.69 11.42
C PHE A 58 -12.46 0.62 12.21
N SER A 59 -13.28 0.86 13.22
CA SER A 59 -13.27 2.10 14.01
C SER A 59 -11.92 2.38 14.70
N ASN A 60 -11.20 1.32 15.08
CA ASN A 60 -9.88 1.40 15.72
C ASN A 60 -8.72 1.04 14.78
N LEU A 61 -8.98 0.94 13.47
CA LEU A 61 -7.96 0.54 12.49
C LEU A 61 -7.03 1.71 12.18
N SER A 62 -5.72 1.48 12.30
CA SER A 62 -4.69 2.33 11.72
C SER A 62 -4.23 1.77 10.37
N ALA A 63 -3.96 2.65 9.41
CA ALA A 63 -3.49 2.27 8.08
C ALA A 63 -2.17 2.98 7.74
N PHE A 64 -1.23 2.23 7.14
CA PHE A 64 0.07 2.75 6.69
C PHE A 64 0.29 2.42 5.21
N ALA A 65 0.44 3.46 4.37
CA ALA A 65 0.72 3.30 2.96
C ALA A 65 2.19 2.93 2.71
N LEU A 66 2.48 2.29 1.58
CA LEU A 66 3.84 1.87 1.22
C LEU A 66 4.72 3.05 0.81
N ASP A 67 4.16 4.03 0.12
CA ASP A 67 4.93 5.04 -0.59
C ASP A 67 4.13 6.30 -0.90
N GLU A 68 4.84 7.34 -1.33
CA GLU A 68 4.29 8.60 -1.86
C GLU A 68 5.30 9.24 -2.82
N TYR A 69 4.80 9.90 -3.85
CA TYR A 69 5.61 10.73 -4.74
C TYR A 69 6.18 11.96 -4.04
N ILE A 70 7.42 12.31 -4.38
CA ILE A 70 8.03 13.56 -3.90
C ILE A 70 7.63 14.70 -4.83
N GLY A 71 7.18 15.81 -4.22
CA GLY A 71 6.85 17.04 -4.92
C GLY A 71 5.39 17.20 -5.31
N LEU A 72 4.53 16.22 -5.02
CA LEU A 72 3.09 16.40 -5.10
C LEU A 72 2.53 16.92 -3.77
N SER A 73 1.54 17.83 -3.86
CA SER A 73 0.77 18.22 -2.68
C SER A 73 -0.11 17.05 -2.21
N PRO A 74 -0.38 16.90 -0.91
CA PRO A 74 -1.37 15.93 -0.42
C PRO A 74 -2.76 16.09 -1.03
N ASP A 75 -3.13 17.31 -1.45
CA ASP A 75 -4.40 17.61 -2.11
C ASP A 75 -4.38 17.37 -3.62
N ASP A 76 -3.24 16.99 -4.19
CA ASP A 76 -3.12 16.66 -5.61
C ASP A 76 -3.75 15.28 -5.86
N GLU A 77 -4.71 15.20 -6.78
CA GLU A 77 -5.41 13.96 -7.13
C GLU A 77 -4.47 12.83 -7.61
N ARG A 78 -3.26 13.16 -8.03
CA ARG A 78 -2.22 12.22 -8.45
C ARG A 78 -1.40 11.69 -7.28
N SER A 79 -1.51 12.30 -6.09
CA SER A 79 -0.81 11.84 -4.89
C SER A 79 -1.38 10.52 -4.39
N TYR A 80 -0.54 9.74 -3.74
CA TYR A 80 -1.03 8.54 -3.06
C TYR A 80 -1.83 8.88 -1.81
N THR A 81 -1.58 10.05 -1.21
CA THR A 81 -2.42 10.60 -0.14
C THR A 81 -3.87 10.74 -0.60
N ALA A 82 -4.13 11.37 -1.76
CA ALA A 82 -5.47 11.48 -2.32
C ALA A 82 -6.04 10.10 -2.68
N THR A 83 -5.24 9.24 -3.33
CA THR A 83 -5.64 7.88 -3.67
C THR A 83 -6.06 7.07 -2.44
N ILE A 84 -5.26 7.06 -1.37
CA ILE A 84 -5.57 6.34 -0.12
C ILE A 84 -6.80 6.93 0.57
N LYS A 85 -6.95 8.26 0.56
CA LYS A 85 -8.16 8.92 1.07
C LYS A 85 -9.41 8.35 0.42
N HIS A 86 -9.46 8.30 -0.92
CA HIS A 86 -10.65 7.87 -1.64
C HIS A 86 -10.87 6.36 -1.65
N THR A 87 -9.79 5.56 -1.71
CA THR A 87 -9.89 4.11 -1.87
C THR A 87 -9.88 3.33 -0.56
N VAL A 88 -9.34 3.91 0.51
CA VAL A 88 -9.22 3.26 1.82
C VAL A 88 -9.99 4.04 2.89
N THR A 89 -9.59 5.29 3.17
CA THR A 89 -10.13 6.07 4.29
C THR A 89 -11.65 6.20 4.19
N GLU A 90 -12.15 6.72 3.08
CA GLU A 90 -13.58 6.95 2.86
C GLU A 90 -14.35 5.62 2.68
N GLN A 91 -13.77 4.64 1.98
CA GLN A 91 -14.43 3.36 1.72
C GLN A 91 -14.63 2.52 2.99
N LEU A 92 -13.64 2.52 3.87
CA LEU A 92 -13.67 1.76 5.12
C LEU A 92 -14.19 2.58 6.31
N GLY A 93 -14.46 3.87 6.12
CA GLY A 93 -14.92 4.77 7.19
C GLY A 93 -13.89 4.99 8.29
N LEU A 94 -12.59 5.05 7.92
CA LEU A 94 -11.51 5.24 8.89
C LEU A 94 -11.45 6.69 9.37
N ASP A 95 -11.01 6.89 10.61
CA ASP A 95 -10.58 8.20 11.07
C ASP A 95 -9.33 8.62 10.27
N PRO A 96 -9.36 9.77 9.56
CA PRO A 96 -8.19 10.25 8.82
C PRO A 96 -6.93 10.42 9.67
N ALA A 97 -7.07 10.67 10.97
CA ALA A 97 -5.94 10.78 11.89
C ALA A 97 -5.18 9.45 12.08
N ASN A 98 -5.83 8.32 11.79
CA ASN A 98 -5.25 6.99 11.88
C ASN A 98 -4.72 6.47 10.52
N VAL A 99 -4.78 7.29 9.47
CA VAL A 99 -4.29 6.92 8.13
C VAL A 99 -3.02 7.68 7.81
N HIS A 100 -1.93 6.95 7.61
CA HIS A 100 -0.61 7.49 7.43
C HIS A 100 -0.08 7.20 6.02
N VAL A 101 0.40 8.25 5.36
CA VAL A 101 1.10 8.17 4.08
C VAL A 101 2.45 8.88 4.25
N PRO A 102 3.56 8.41 3.65
CA PRO A 102 4.83 9.10 3.74
C PRO A 102 4.73 10.55 3.25
N GLU A 103 5.30 11.50 3.97
CA GLU A 103 5.18 12.94 3.66
C GLU A 103 6.12 13.36 2.53
N GLY A 104 5.70 13.12 1.27
CA GLY A 104 6.49 13.41 0.06
C GLY A 104 6.70 14.91 -0.21
N SER A 105 5.96 15.79 0.45
CA SER A 105 6.08 17.26 0.38
C SER A 105 6.94 17.87 1.51
N ALA A 106 7.49 17.06 2.41
CA ALA A 106 8.29 17.53 3.54
C ALA A 106 9.56 18.26 3.07
N ARG A 107 9.97 19.30 3.80
CA ARG A 107 11.23 20.01 3.55
C ARG A 107 12.45 19.14 3.86
N ASP A 108 12.36 18.33 4.92
CA ASP A 108 13.38 17.37 5.33
C ASP A 108 12.86 15.95 5.12
N LEU A 109 13.17 15.40 3.96
CA LEU A 109 12.74 14.06 3.56
C LEU A 109 13.38 12.96 4.41
N VAL A 110 14.57 13.20 4.95
CA VAL A 110 15.24 12.23 5.84
C VAL A 110 14.49 12.15 7.17
N ALA A 111 14.16 13.30 7.74
CA ALA A 111 13.34 13.36 8.96
C ALA A 111 11.95 12.76 8.72
N ALA A 112 11.32 13.04 7.57
CA ALA A 112 10.03 12.45 7.20
C ALA A 112 10.08 10.92 7.18
N CYS A 113 11.10 10.32 6.54
CA CYS A 113 11.30 8.87 6.53
C CYS A 113 11.47 8.30 7.94
N GLN A 114 12.30 8.94 8.77
CA GLN A 114 12.54 8.49 10.15
C GLN A 114 11.28 8.60 11.02
N ASN A 115 10.51 9.65 10.85
CA ASN A 115 9.26 9.84 11.57
C ASN A 115 8.20 8.82 11.15
N TYR A 116 8.16 8.47 9.87
CA TYR A 116 7.29 7.41 9.36
C TYR A 116 7.60 6.05 9.98
N GLU A 117 8.88 5.67 10.05
CA GLU A 117 9.33 4.45 10.74
C GLU A 117 8.95 4.46 12.24
N LYS A 118 9.13 5.62 12.91
CA LYS A 118 8.72 5.78 14.31
C LYS A 118 7.22 5.63 14.49
N ALA A 119 6.42 6.16 13.57
CA ALA A 119 4.95 6.05 13.61
C ALA A 119 4.50 4.60 13.47
N ILE A 120 5.05 3.84 12.50
CA ILE A 120 4.78 2.40 12.35
C ILE A 120 5.12 1.66 13.66
N LYS A 121 6.30 1.93 14.24
CA LYS A 121 6.73 1.29 15.48
C LYS A 121 5.84 1.67 16.67
N ALA A 122 5.44 2.93 16.77
CA ALA A 122 4.56 3.42 17.83
C ALA A 122 3.16 2.80 17.77
N ALA A 123 2.67 2.49 16.55
CA ALA A 123 1.42 1.78 16.33
C ALA A 123 1.52 0.27 16.66
N GLY A 124 2.70 -0.23 17.04
CA GLY A 124 2.93 -1.65 17.36
C GLY A 124 3.38 -2.52 16.17
N GLY A 125 3.71 -1.90 15.04
CA GLY A 125 4.04 -2.57 13.78
C GLY A 125 2.80 -2.96 12.98
N VAL A 126 2.99 -3.42 11.75
CA VAL A 126 1.90 -3.77 10.83
C VAL A 126 1.41 -5.20 11.11
N ASP A 127 0.10 -5.37 11.37
CA ASP A 127 -0.50 -6.68 11.60
C ASP A 127 -0.63 -7.49 10.33
N ILE A 128 -0.93 -6.85 9.20
CA ILE A 128 -0.94 -7.46 7.87
C ILE A 128 -0.64 -6.41 6.81
N GLN A 129 0.26 -6.73 5.88
CA GLN A 129 0.64 -5.86 4.77
C GLN A 129 0.04 -6.37 3.45
N ILE A 130 -0.66 -5.49 2.75
CA ILE A 130 -1.10 -5.73 1.37
C ILE A 130 0.02 -5.28 0.43
N LEU A 131 0.41 -6.12 -0.52
CA LEU A 131 1.43 -5.82 -1.51
C LEU A 131 0.94 -6.13 -2.93
N GLY A 132 1.33 -5.29 -3.88
CA GLY A 132 1.40 -5.65 -5.28
C GLY A 132 2.82 -6.07 -5.66
N ILE A 133 2.98 -6.73 -6.80
CA ILE A 133 4.26 -7.03 -7.42
C ILE A 133 4.30 -6.34 -8.78
N GLY A 134 5.24 -5.46 -9.00
CA GLY A 134 5.42 -4.78 -10.28
C GLY A 134 5.92 -5.70 -11.39
N GLY A 135 5.80 -5.28 -12.65
CA GLY A 135 6.17 -6.08 -13.81
C GLY A 135 7.65 -6.49 -13.88
N ASN A 136 8.54 -5.83 -13.16
CA ASN A 136 9.95 -6.17 -12.99
C ASN A 136 10.26 -6.82 -11.63
N GLY A 137 9.24 -7.10 -10.81
CA GLY A 137 9.38 -7.69 -9.48
C GLY A 137 9.54 -6.69 -8.34
N HIS A 138 9.37 -5.37 -8.58
CA HIS A 138 9.42 -4.37 -7.50
C HIS A 138 8.24 -4.53 -6.54
N ILE A 139 8.47 -4.18 -5.28
CA ILE A 139 7.48 -4.17 -4.19
C ILE A 139 7.47 -2.78 -3.56
N GLY A 140 6.33 -2.10 -3.55
CA GLY A 140 6.28 -0.66 -3.36
C GLY A 140 7.15 -0.02 -4.44
N PHE A 141 7.98 0.97 -4.10
CA PHE A 141 9.00 1.47 -5.02
C PHE A 141 10.41 0.90 -4.75
N ASN A 142 10.48 -0.32 -4.18
CA ASN A 142 11.75 -1.04 -4.05
C ASN A 142 12.04 -1.79 -5.35
N GLU A 143 12.87 -1.20 -6.20
CA GLU A 143 13.35 -1.80 -7.44
C GLU A 143 14.18 -3.06 -7.16
N PRO A 144 14.34 -3.99 -8.16
CA PRO A 144 15.22 -5.14 -8.03
C PRO A 144 16.60 -4.74 -7.50
N SER A 145 17.18 -5.57 -6.65
CA SER A 145 18.44 -5.33 -5.94
C SER A 145 18.35 -4.36 -4.76
N SER A 146 17.16 -3.90 -4.37
CA SER A 146 17.00 -3.16 -3.12
C SER A 146 17.42 -4.03 -1.92
N PRO A 147 18.18 -3.50 -0.95
CA PRO A 147 18.64 -4.29 0.20
C PRO A 147 17.46 -4.77 1.06
N PHE A 148 17.47 -6.03 1.48
CA PHE A 148 16.46 -6.59 2.38
C PHE A 148 16.42 -5.90 3.76
N SER A 149 17.51 -5.26 4.18
CA SER A 149 17.58 -4.48 5.43
C SER A 149 17.17 -3.02 5.26
N SER A 150 16.72 -2.62 4.05
CA SER A 150 16.36 -1.22 3.79
C SER A 150 15.17 -0.77 4.63
N ARG A 151 15.22 0.49 5.05
CA ARG A 151 14.14 1.18 5.78
C ARG A 151 13.47 2.19 4.85
N THR A 152 12.44 2.87 5.33
CA THR A 152 11.78 3.95 4.60
C THR A 152 12.80 4.99 4.15
N ARG A 153 12.80 5.32 2.86
CA ARG A 153 13.83 6.17 2.25
C ARG A 153 13.36 6.84 0.96
N VAL A 154 14.10 7.84 0.54
CA VAL A 154 13.99 8.42 -0.81
C VAL A 154 14.51 7.41 -1.83
N MET A 155 13.74 7.21 -2.90
CA MET A 155 14.13 6.39 -4.05
C MET A 155 13.94 7.16 -5.35
N THR A 156 14.83 6.92 -6.31
CA THR A 156 14.65 7.34 -7.71
C THR A 156 13.89 6.25 -8.45
N LEU A 157 12.81 6.64 -9.13
CA LEU A 157 11.99 5.71 -9.91
C LEU A 157 12.70 5.35 -11.22
N ALA A 158 12.76 4.06 -11.52
CA ALA A 158 13.26 3.59 -12.80
C ALA A 158 12.42 4.14 -13.96
N PRO A 159 13.00 4.41 -15.13
CA PRO A 159 12.24 4.88 -16.31
C PRO A 159 11.03 4.00 -16.60
N ARG A 160 11.21 2.69 -16.60
CA ARG A 160 10.13 1.72 -16.83
C ARG A 160 8.99 1.85 -15.81
N THR A 161 9.31 2.02 -14.53
CA THR A 161 8.30 2.23 -13.47
C THR A 161 7.52 3.51 -13.70
N ARG A 162 8.18 4.57 -14.15
CA ARG A 162 7.51 5.84 -14.54
C ARG A 162 6.62 5.65 -15.76
N ASP A 163 7.09 4.94 -16.79
CA ASP A 163 6.31 4.62 -17.99
C ASP A 163 5.06 3.80 -17.63
N ASP A 164 5.20 2.78 -16.78
CA ASP A 164 4.08 1.96 -16.30
C ASP A 164 3.06 2.79 -15.49
N ASN A 165 3.52 3.82 -14.77
CA ASN A 165 2.66 4.71 -13.97
C ASN A 165 2.11 5.91 -14.75
N GLN A 166 2.58 6.18 -15.98
CA GLN A 166 2.08 7.28 -16.82
C GLN A 166 0.55 7.21 -17.02
N ARG A 167 -0.03 6.02 -16.97
CA ARG A 167 -1.49 5.80 -17.08
C ARG A 167 -2.32 6.49 -15.99
N PHE A 168 -1.71 6.88 -14.87
CA PHE A 168 -2.36 7.61 -13.78
C PHE A 168 -2.15 9.13 -13.89
N PHE A 169 -1.42 9.59 -14.89
CA PHE A 169 -1.12 11.00 -15.17
C PHE A 169 -1.69 11.38 -16.54
N ARG A 170 -1.96 12.66 -16.74
CA ARG A 170 -2.37 13.16 -18.05
C ARG A 170 -1.19 13.03 -19.04
N ALA A 171 -1.50 13.04 -20.34
CA ALA A 171 -0.48 12.85 -21.38
C ALA A 171 0.59 13.95 -21.40
N ASP A 172 0.26 15.15 -20.91
CA ASP A 172 1.13 16.33 -20.82
C ASP A 172 1.83 16.48 -19.46
N GLU A 173 1.57 15.56 -18.52
CA GLU A 173 2.14 15.56 -17.18
C GLU A 173 3.23 14.51 -17.05
N ALA A 174 4.33 14.87 -16.40
CA ALA A 174 5.40 13.93 -16.10
C ALA A 174 5.18 13.23 -14.77
N VAL A 175 5.37 11.91 -14.73
CA VAL A 175 5.45 11.15 -13.47
C VAL A 175 6.65 11.66 -12.67
N PRO A 176 6.51 11.94 -11.37
CA PRO A 176 7.63 12.35 -10.53
C PRO A 176 8.81 11.36 -10.62
N THR A 177 10.03 11.89 -10.52
CA THR A 177 11.25 11.09 -10.63
C THR A 177 11.67 10.44 -9.32
N HIS A 178 11.15 10.93 -8.20
CA HIS A 178 11.50 10.48 -6.86
C HIS A 178 10.26 10.19 -6.02
N CYS A 179 10.42 9.31 -5.06
CA CYS A 179 9.39 8.93 -4.10
C CYS A 179 10.00 8.67 -2.71
N LEU A 180 9.15 8.68 -1.68
CA LEU A 180 9.41 8.01 -0.41
C LEU A 180 8.77 6.63 -0.47
N THR A 181 9.49 5.59 -0.05
CA THR A 181 8.94 4.23 0.02
C THR A 181 9.42 3.50 1.26
N GLN A 182 8.53 2.72 1.88
CA GLN A 182 8.93 1.77 2.90
C GLN A 182 9.99 0.83 2.31
N GLY A 183 11.06 0.58 3.07
CA GLY A 183 12.09 -0.36 2.68
C GLY A 183 11.62 -1.81 2.81
N LEU A 184 12.32 -2.74 2.14
CA LEU A 184 12.01 -4.16 2.24
C LEU A 184 12.11 -4.66 3.69
N GLY A 185 13.07 -4.16 4.48
CA GLY A 185 13.18 -4.50 5.90
C GLY A 185 11.95 -4.08 6.71
N THR A 186 11.43 -2.87 6.45
CA THR A 186 10.19 -2.40 7.09
C THR A 186 9.01 -3.27 6.73
N ILE A 187 8.85 -3.59 5.43
CA ILE A 187 7.77 -4.43 4.91
C ILE A 187 7.84 -5.85 5.50
N MET A 188 9.03 -6.43 5.60
CA MET A 188 9.23 -7.78 6.13
C MET A 188 9.03 -7.90 7.65
N GLU A 189 8.98 -6.80 8.38
CA GLU A 189 8.61 -6.77 9.81
C GLU A 189 7.10 -6.90 10.03
N ALA A 190 6.26 -6.77 8.98
CA ALA A 190 4.84 -7.09 9.08
C ALA A 190 4.64 -8.57 9.44
N ARG A 191 3.66 -8.85 10.32
CA ARG A 191 3.44 -10.22 10.82
C ARG A 191 3.10 -11.20 9.70
N PRO A 192 1.98 -11.12 8.97
CA PRO A 192 1.77 -11.71 7.66
C PRO A 192 1.82 -10.67 6.54
N VAL A 193 2.12 -11.16 5.34
CA VAL A 193 2.05 -10.37 4.11
C VAL A 193 1.05 -11.03 3.16
N SER A 194 0.13 -10.24 2.61
CA SER A 194 -0.82 -10.69 1.59
C SER A 194 -0.51 -10.01 0.25
N TYR A 195 -0.16 -10.81 -0.75
CA TYR A 195 -0.01 -10.33 -2.12
C TYR A 195 -1.33 -10.43 -2.85
N THR A 196 -1.82 -9.29 -3.35
CA THR A 196 -2.92 -9.25 -4.30
C THR A 196 -2.33 -8.93 -5.67
N HIS A 197 -2.34 -9.91 -6.59
CA HIS A 197 -1.74 -9.72 -7.90
C HIS A 197 -2.78 -9.85 -8.99
N LEU A 198 -2.84 -8.81 -9.84
CA LEU A 198 -3.56 -8.79 -11.09
C LEU A 198 -2.54 -8.62 -12.22
N GLN A 199 -2.02 -9.73 -12.76
CA GLN A 199 -1.45 -9.68 -14.10
C GLN A 199 -2.28 -10.53 -15.07
N PRO A 200 -2.64 -10.00 -16.23
CA PRO A 200 -3.05 -10.84 -17.33
C PRO A 200 -1.82 -11.66 -17.75
N THR A 201 -1.87 -12.96 -17.45
CA THR A 201 -1.10 -14.03 -18.10
C THR A 201 0.27 -13.68 -18.67
N ARG A 202 1.29 -13.64 -17.83
CA ARG A 202 2.59 -14.21 -18.12
C ARG A 202 3.03 -14.98 -16.89
N LEU A 203 2.88 -16.30 -16.95
CA LEU A 203 3.65 -17.21 -16.12
C LEU A 203 5.12 -16.86 -16.32
N LEU A 204 5.72 -16.20 -15.34
CA LEU A 204 7.16 -16.20 -15.20
C LEU A 204 7.50 -17.58 -14.67
N SER A 205 7.91 -18.46 -15.56
CA SER A 205 8.69 -19.65 -15.18
C SER A 205 9.94 -19.14 -14.48
N ILE A 206 10.05 -19.41 -13.19
CA ILE A 206 11.30 -19.38 -12.44
C ILE A 206 12.02 -20.70 -12.72
#